data_a78b715531b8d600da2461adef5c31e1
#
_entry.id   a78b715531b8d600da2461adef5c31e1
#
_cell.length_a   1.000
_cell.length_b   1.000
_cell.length_c   1.000
_cell.angle_alpha   90.00
_cell.angle_beta   90.00
_cell.angle_gamma   90.00
#
_symmetry.space_group_name_H-M   'P 1'
#
loop_
_entity.id
_entity.type
_entity.pdbx_description
1 polymer ?
#
loop_
_entity_poly.entity_id
_entity_poly.type
_entity_poly.pdbx_seq_one_letter_code
_entity_poly.pdbx_strand_id
1 'polypeptide(L)'
;MPIIYRRCCGIDVHKETVVVCVLPPDGTNGKAIQKTYKTFEQDLIRLRVWLKQLRVTHIALESTGVYWISVWNLLEDPVFEMILVNPQQVKALQGRKSDQRDSRRIAQFLQDERLDASFVPPREIRELRILTRHRVALLEQRNEVHNQIRDLLETACIKLSSVATDILGVTGMAILKAMADGIDSPQLLSGKACGKLRSKVGELKEAVRGGIGEFHRRTLKLYLRHYDLLSEQVVELESFIKEKMSPYQEQITLLITIPGIDKVTAWSLMAELGPDMSVFPDAEHCASWAGLAPGTHESAGIQKTGRTKKGNRYLRRVLTQSAWANSHRKQGYLRALFLRFQPRQNSNSFVALHRCGIDLVSRFHEEFKHWLGSKILLFSLVLSRKANSLKIKTI
;
A
#
# COMPACT_ATOMS: atom_id res chain seq x y z
N MET A 1 -15.28 -23.16 -27.41
CA MET A 1 -15.59 -21.79 -26.99
C MET A 1 -15.18 -20.83 -28.09
N PRO A 2 -15.88 -19.75 -28.36
CA PRO A 2 -15.46 -18.77 -29.32
C PRO A 2 -14.13 -18.12 -28.87
N ILE A 3 -13.19 -17.96 -29.80
CA ILE A 3 -11.94 -17.25 -29.58
C ILE A 3 -12.24 -15.76 -29.60
N ILE A 4 -12.01 -15.06 -28.47
CA ILE A 4 -12.30 -13.63 -28.32
C ILE A 4 -11.08 -12.81 -28.76
N TYR A 5 -9.89 -13.17 -28.28
CA TYR A 5 -8.64 -12.50 -28.63
C TYR A 5 -7.80 -13.35 -29.57
N ARG A 6 -7.66 -12.92 -30.83
CA ARG A 6 -6.99 -13.73 -31.88
C ARG A 6 -5.47 -13.81 -31.75
N ARG A 7 -4.80 -12.79 -31.16
CA ARG A 7 -3.34 -12.71 -31.08
C ARG A 7 -2.93 -12.39 -29.66
N CYS A 8 -2.87 -13.41 -28.84
CA CYS A 8 -2.59 -13.28 -27.42
C CYS A 8 -1.31 -13.99 -27.00
N CYS A 9 -0.76 -13.50 -25.91
CA CYS A 9 0.47 -13.96 -25.31
C CYS A 9 0.27 -14.17 -23.81
N GLY A 10 0.70 -15.32 -23.29
CA GLY A 10 0.81 -15.59 -21.87
C GLY A 10 2.26 -15.58 -21.45
N ILE A 11 2.54 -14.90 -20.35
CA ILE A 11 3.88 -14.72 -19.81
C ILE A 11 3.91 -15.22 -18.36
N ASP A 12 4.77 -16.21 -18.11
CA ASP A 12 5.13 -16.67 -16.78
C ASP A 12 6.47 -16.04 -16.39
N VAL A 13 6.48 -15.32 -15.26
CA VAL A 13 7.61 -14.48 -14.84
C VAL A 13 8.31 -15.09 -13.64
N HIS A 14 9.59 -15.37 -13.80
CA HIS A 14 10.51 -15.78 -12.74
C HIS A 14 11.58 -14.71 -12.46
N LYS A 15 12.40 -14.94 -11.45
CA LYS A 15 13.49 -14.02 -11.07
C LYS A 15 14.49 -13.81 -12.22
N GLU A 16 14.89 -14.88 -12.90
CA GLU A 16 15.98 -14.87 -13.88
C GLU A 16 15.49 -15.01 -15.31
N THR A 17 14.28 -15.54 -15.51
CA THR A 17 13.74 -15.86 -16.82
C THR A 17 12.27 -15.50 -16.96
N VAL A 18 11.87 -15.28 -18.17
CA VAL A 18 10.50 -15.05 -18.60
C VAL A 18 10.14 -16.08 -19.64
N VAL A 19 9.15 -16.92 -19.34
CA VAL A 19 8.66 -17.93 -20.30
C VAL A 19 7.42 -17.38 -20.98
N VAL A 20 7.48 -17.30 -22.30
CA VAL A 20 6.50 -16.62 -23.14
C VAL A 20 5.86 -17.61 -24.09
N CYS A 21 4.54 -17.61 -24.18
CA CYS A 21 3.78 -18.42 -25.13
C CYS A 21 2.85 -17.53 -25.96
N VAL A 22 3.01 -17.53 -27.26
CA VAL A 22 2.11 -16.88 -28.23
C VAL A 22 1.25 -17.93 -28.91
N LEU A 23 -0.07 -17.76 -28.83
CA LEU A 23 -1.02 -18.67 -29.48
C LEU A 23 -1.29 -18.25 -30.95
N PRO A 24 -1.59 -19.20 -31.83
CA PRO A 24 -1.99 -18.90 -33.20
C PRO A 24 -3.35 -18.17 -33.21
N PRO A 25 -3.60 -17.34 -34.27
CA PRO A 25 -4.78 -16.48 -34.32
C PRO A 25 -6.15 -17.19 -34.32
N ASP A 26 -6.17 -18.46 -34.76
CA ASP A 26 -7.44 -19.10 -35.12
C ASP A 26 -7.81 -20.32 -34.27
N GLY A 27 -7.10 -20.56 -33.16
CA GLY A 27 -7.31 -21.78 -32.34
C GLY A 27 -7.12 -23.08 -33.14
N THR A 28 -6.82 -22.94 -34.42
CA THR A 28 -6.57 -24.03 -35.37
C THR A 28 -5.23 -24.66 -35.10
N ASN A 29 -4.98 -25.86 -35.63
CA ASN A 29 -3.79 -26.71 -35.48
C ASN A 29 -2.41 -26.05 -35.58
N GLY A 30 -2.32 -24.73 -35.57
CA GLY A 30 -1.09 -23.96 -35.46
C GLY A 30 -0.36 -24.24 -34.16
N LYS A 31 0.94 -24.57 -34.25
CA LYS A 31 1.75 -24.78 -33.06
C LYS A 31 1.92 -23.46 -32.32
N ALA A 32 1.59 -23.44 -31.00
CA ALA A 32 1.95 -22.34 -30.11
C ALA A 32 3.46 -22.09 -30.16
N ILE A 33 3.85 -20.83 -30.25
CA ILE A 33 5.27 -20.44 -30.27
C ILE A 33 5.68 -20.13 -28.84
N GLN A 34 6.64 -20.91 -28.32
CA GLN A 34 7.19 -20.66 -26.97
C GLN A 34 8.65 -20.24 -27.05
N LYS A 35 9.01 -19.25 -26.25
CA LYS A 35 10.40 -18.81 -26.08
C LYS A 35 10.64 -18.45 -24.63
N THR A 36 11.89 -18.60 -24.20
CA THR A 36 12.37 -18.16 -22.90
C THR A 36 13.37 -17.04 -23.10
N TYR A 37 13.19 -15.95 -22.36
CA TYR A 37 14.10 -14.81 -22.31
C TYR A 37 14.66 -14.66 -20.90
N LYS A 38 15.84 -14.07 -20.79
CA LYS A 38 16.34 -13.62 -19.47
C LYS A 38 15.63 -12.32 -19.08
N THR A 39 15.66 -12.01 -17.79
CA THR A 39 15.07 -10.78 -17.24
C THR A 39 15.95 -9.54 -17.39
N PHE A 40 17.04 -9.62 -18.17
CA PHE A 40 17.86 -8.46 -18.49
C PHE A 40 17.15 -7.52 -19.47
N GLU A 41 17.40 -6.23 -19.34
CA GLU A 41 16.76 -5.18 -20.13
C GLU A 41 16.79 -5.45 -21.63
N GLN A 42 17.97 -5.81 -22.19
CA GLN A 42 18.15 -6.08 -23.60
C GLN A 42 17.33 -7.28 -24.09
N ASP A 43 17.20 -8.31 -23.27
CA ASP A 43 16.40 -9.49 -23.60
C ASP A 43 14.90 -9.16 -23.57
N LEU A 44 14.45 -8.33 -22.63
CA LEU A 44 13.07 -7.87 -22.57
C LEU A 44 12.72 -6.88 -23.72
N ILE A 45 13.68 -6.06 -24.16
CA ILE A 45 13.53 -5.25 -25.38
C ILE A 45 13.40 -6.16 -26.61
N ARG A 46 14.23 -7.20 -26.73
CA ARG A 46 14.10 -8.20 -27.80
C ARG A 46 12.75 -8.92 -27.76
N LEU A 47 12.27 -9.27 -26.58
CA LEU A 47 10.94 -9.82 -26.37
C LEU A 47 9.85 -8.87 -26.91
N ARG A 48 9.89 -7.60 -26.55
CA ARG A 48 8.93 -6.59 -27.02
C ARG A 48 8.91 -6.48 -28.53
N VAL A 49 10.09 -6.41 -29.18
CA VAL A 49 10.22 -6.35 -30.64
C VAL A 49 9.64 -7.62 -31.27
N TRP A 50 9.95 -8.78 -30.71
CA TRP A 50 9.45 -10.07 -31.21
C TRP A 50 7.92 -10.18 -31.11
N LEU A 51 7.32 -9.72 -29.99
CA LEU A 51 5.86 -9.70 -29.85
C LEU A 51 5.19 -8.75 -30.86
N LYS A 52 5.81 -7.60 -31.18
CA LYS A 52 5.34 -6.68 -32.23
C LYS A 52 5.42 -7.32 -33.63
N GLN A 53 6.50 -8.04 -33.93
CA GLN A 53 6.65 -8.77 -35.21
C GLN A 53 5.56 -9.84 -35.40
N LEU A 54 5.17 -10.51 -34.30
CA LEU A 54 4.08 -11.50 -34.33
C LEU A 54 2.69 -10.83 -34.29
N ARG A 55 2.61 -9.49 -34.23
CA ARG A 55 1.38 -8.71 -34.15
C ARG A 55 0.51 -9.12 -32.95
N VAL A 56 1.14 -9.41 -31.82
CA VAL A 56 0.43 -9.67 -30.56
C VAL A 56 -0.30 -8.39 -30.14
N THR A 57 -1.55 -8.52 -29.71
CA THR A 57 -2.38 -7.40 -29.24
C THR A 57 -2.65 -7.47 -27.76
N HIS A 58 -2.80 -8.68 -27.19
CA HIS A 58 -3.16 -8.89 -25.79
C HIS A 58 -2.08 -9.72 -25.09
N ILE A 59 -1.68 -9.29 -23.91
CA ILE A 59 -0.65 -9.93 -23.10
C ILE A 59 -1.18 -10.14 -21.68
N ALA A 60 -1.11 -11.37 -21.17
CA ALA A 60 -1.37 -11.66 -19.75
C ALA A 60 -0.07 -12.05 -19.05
N LEU A 61 0.21 -11.41 -17.90
CA LEU A 61 1.35 -11.72 -17.04
C LEU A 61 0.89 -12.24 -15.69
N GLU A 62 1.57 -13.26 -15.14
CA GLU A 62 1.35 -13.67 -13.76
C GLU A 62 2.07 -12.74 -12.78
N SER A 63 1.39 -12.32 -11.71
CA SER A 63 1.91 -11.39 -10.69
C SER A 63 2.77 -12.10 -9.64
N THR A 64 3.90 -12.71 -10.06
CA THR A 64 4.81 -13.40 -9.13
C THR A 64 5.75 -12.42 -8.45
N GLY A 65 5.57 -12.21 -7.14
CA GLY A 65 6.39 -11.33 -6.31
C GLY A 65 6.51 -9.91 -6.86
N VAL A 66 7.73 -9.41 -7.01
CA VAL A 66 8.05 -8.08 -7.59
C VAL A 66 8.58 -8.18 -9.03
N TYR A 67 8.84 -9.39 -9.51
CA TYR A 67 9.56 -9.61 -10.77
C TYR A 67 8.76 -9.17 -12.01
N TRP A 68 7.43 -9.22 -11.93
CA TRP A 68 6.56 -8.76 -13.02
C TRP A 68 6.69 -7.27 -13.34
N ILE A 69 7.12 -6.44 -12.35
CA ILE A 69 7.15 -4.98 -12.49
C ILE A 69 8.13 -4.55 -13.59
N SER A 70 9.33 -5.13 -13.62
CA SER A 70 10.35 -4.82 -14.66
C SER A 70 9.89 -5.26 -16.04
N VAL A 71 9.30 -6.45 -16.12
CA VAL A 71 8.74 -6.98 -17.37
C VAL A 71 7.60 -6.09 -17.87
N TRP A 72 6.66 -5.74 -16.99
CA TRP A 72 5.57 -4.83 -17.29
C TRP A 72 6.07 -3.49 -17.84
N ASN A 73 6.99 -2.84 -17.10
CA ASN A 73 7.51 -1.51 -17.45
C ASN A 73 8.19 -1.48 -18.84
N LEU A 74 8.81 -2.59 -19.25
CA LEU A 74 9.48 -2.68 -20.56
C LEU A 74 8.55 -3.11 -21.69
N LEU A 75 7.47 -3.83 -21.38
CA LEU A 75 6.46 -4.22 -22.35
C LEU A 75 5.34 -3.19 -22.49
N GLU A 76 5.18 -2.26 -21.53
CA GLU A 76 4.15 -1.24 -21.55
C GLU A 76 4.27 -0.35 -22.80
N ASP A 77 3.35 -0.56 -23.74
CA ASP A 77 3.34 0.05 -25.08
C ASP A 77 1.90 0.15 -25.56
N PRO A 78 1.46 1.26 -26.19
CA PRO A 78 0.09 1.42 -26.67
C PRO A 78 -0.44 0.33 -27.61
N VAL A 79 0.47 -0.44 -28.22
CA VAL A 79 0.12 -1.56 -29.13
C VAL A 79 -0.39 -2.77 -28.35
N PHE A 80 -0.04 -2.90 -27.07
CA PHE A 80 -0.39 -4.06 -26.26
C PHE A 80 -1.46 -3.70 -25.22
N GLU A 81 -2.53 -4.45 -25.22
CA GLU A 81 -3.44 -4.52 -24.09
C GLU A 81 -2.90 -5.54 -23.08
N MET A 82 -2.47 -5.04 -21.92
CA MET A 82 -1.78 -5.86 -20.92
C MET A 82 -2.66 -6.08 -19.70
N ILE A 83 -2.78 -7.33 -19.27
CA ILE A 83 -3.41 -7.68 -18.01
C ILE A 83 -2.44 -8.38 -17.07
N LEU A 84 -2.51 -8.02 -15.78
CA LEU A 84 -1.80 -8.70 -14.71
C LEU A 84 -2.75 -9.67 -14.02
N VAL A 85 -2.35 -10.93 -13.87
CA VAL A 85 -3.22 -12.00 -13.38
C VAL A 85 -2.73 -12.51 -12.01
N ASN A 86 -3.69 -12.76 -11.11
CA ASN A 86 -3.37 -13.34 -9.81
C ASN A 86 -3.00 -14.83 -9.96
N PRO A 87 -1.85 -15.29 -9.42
CA PRO A 87 -1.45 -16.70 -9.44
C PRO A 87 -2.51 -17.66 -8.90
N GLN A 88 -3.35 -17.22 -7.99
CA GLN A 88 -4.42 -18.07 -7.43
C GLN A 88 -5.52 -18.38 -8.45
N GLN A 89 -5.82 -17.47 -9.37
CA GLN A 89 -6.78 -17.72 -10.45
C GLN A 89 -6.23 -18.76 -11.44
N VAL A 90 -4.96 -18.60 -11.82
CA VAL A 90 -4.29 -19.57 -12.71
C VAL A 90 -4.22 -20.96 -12.08
N LYS A 91 -3.98 -21.05 -10.77
CA LYS A 91 -3.92 -22.32 -10.02
C LYS A 91 -5.30 -22.97 -9.81
N ALA A 92 -6.35 -22.19 -9.64
CA ALA A 92 -7.71 -22.70 -9.44
C ALA A 92 -8.25 -23.46 -10.66
N LEU A 93 -7.68 -23.19 -11.84
CA LEU A 93 -8.06 -23.79 -13.11
C LEU A 93 -7.24 -25.07 -13.43
N GLN A 94 -7.15 -25.99 -12.51
CA GLN A 94 -6.45 -27.31 -12.40
C GLN A 94 -5.55 -27.85 -13.55
N GLY A 95 -4.42 -28.47 -13.15
CA GLY A 95 -3.55 -29.34 -13.95
C GLY A 95 -2.11 -29.46 -13.42
N ARG A 96 -1.30 -30.40 -13.95
CA ARG A 96 0.10 -30.65 -13.56
C ARG A 96 1.01 -29.45 -13.95
N LYS A 97 1.88 -29.02 -13.03
CA LYS A 97 2.78 -27.87 -13.15
C LYS A 97 3.96 -28.13 -14.08
N SER A 98 4.24 -27.19 -14.98
CA SER A 98 5.55 -26.90 -15.58
C SER A 98 5.50 -25.48 -16.19
N ASP A 99 6.57 -24.72 -16.11
CA ASP A 99 6.64 -23.30 -16.53
C ASP A 99 6.22 -23.10 -18.00
N GLN A 100 6.57 -24.06 -18.88
CA GLN A 100 6.13 -24.03 -20.27
C GLN A 100 4.63 -24.28 -20.44
N ARG A 101 4.03 -25.06 -19.54
CA ARG A 101 2.58 -25.28 -19.54
C ARG A 101 1.87 -24.10 -18.91
N ASP A 102 2.49 -23.42 -17.95
CA ASP A 102 1.89 -22.29 -17.23
C ASP A 102 1.75 -21.07 -18.14
N SER A 103 2.79 -20.69 -18.90
CA SER A 103 2.71 -19.61 -19.90
C SER A 103 1.68 -19.89 -21.02
N ARG A 104 1.61 -21.16 -21.50
CA ARG A 104 0.61 -21.57 -22.49
C ARG A 104 -0.81 -21.48 -21.96
N ARG A 105 -1.03 -21.87 -20.70
CA ARG A 105 -2.33 -21.82 -20.02
C ARG A 105 -2.79 -20.39 -19.82
N ILE A 106 -1.89 -19.50 -19.36
CA ILE A 106 -2.17 -18.08 -19.25
C ILE A 106 -2.62 -17.55 -20.62
N ALA A 107 -1.94 -17.90 -21.70
CA ALA A 107 -2.33 -17.51 -23.04
C ALA A 107 -3.70 -18.06 -23.47
N GLN A 108 -4.00 -19.34 -23.15
CA GLN A 108 -5.30 -19.96 -23.45
C GLN A 108 -6.45 -19.30 -22.68
N PHE A 109 -6.26 -19.07 -21.38
CA PHE A 109 -7.28 -18.41 -20.57
C PHE A 109 -7.50 -16.96 -20.98
N LEU A 110 -6.44 -16.26 -21.42
CA LEU A 110 -6.55 -14.93 -22.01
C LEU A 110 -7.38 -15.00 -23.31
N GLN A 111 -7.08 -15.96 -24.18
CA GLN A 111 -7.77 -16.14 -25.45
C GLN A 111 -9.28 -16.38 -25.26
N ASP A 112 -9.65 -17.08 -24.20
CA ASP A 112 -11.03 -17.42 -23.82
C ASP A 112 -11.70 -16.37 -22.94
N GLU A 113 -11.04 -15.22 -22.63
CA GLU A 113 -11.50 -14.17 -21.72
C GLU A 113 -11.89 -14.69 -20.32
N ARG A 114 -11.11 -15.63 -19.80
CA ARG A 114 -11.35 -16.29 -18.50
C ARG A 114 -10.47 -15.75 -17.36
N LEU A 115 -9.72 -14.68 -17.63
CA LEU A 115 -8.82 -14.07 -16.66
C LEU A 115 -9.36 -12.73 -16.19
N ASP A 116 -9.49 -12.58 -14.88
CA ASP A 116 -9.79 -11.28 -14.28
C ASP A 116 -8.50 -10.46 -14.14
N ALA A 117 -8.50 -9.26 -14.67
CA ALA A 117 -7.37 -8.36 -14.60
C ALA A 117 -7.19 -7.83 -13.17
N SER A 118 -5.97 -7.94 -12.65
CA SER A 118 -5.58 -7.23 -11.44
C SER A 118 -5.31 -5.76 -11.74
N PHE A 119 -5.73 -4.86 -10.86
CA PHE A 119 -5.46 -3.44 -11.03
C PHE A 119 -3.97 -3.11 -11.01
N VAL A 120 -3.48 -2.57 -12.11
CA VAL A 120 -2.12 -2.03 -12.26
C VAL A 120 -2.22 -0.54 -12.53
N PRO A 121 -1.82 0.33 -11.58
CA PRO A 121 -1.89 1.77 -11.80
C PRO A 121 -0.81 2.24 -12.78
N PRO A 122 -0.93 3.48 -13.29
CA PRO A 122 0.09 4.14 -14.09
C PRO A 122 1.47 4.11 -13.42
N ARG A 123 2.54 4.24 -14.22
CA ARG A 123 3.93 4.10 -13.77
C ARG A 123 4.26 5.06 -12.62
N GLU A 124 3.84 6.31 -12.70
CA GLU A 124 4.08 7.32 -11.67
C GLU A 124 3.47 6.91 -10.32
N ILE A 125 2.28 6.30 -10.35
CA ILE A 125 1.61 5.79 -9.15
C ILE A 125 2.31 4.54 -8.62
N ARG A 126 2.85 3.67 -9.51
CA ARG A 126 3.67 2.52 -9.08
C ARG A 126 4.95 2.97 -8.35
N GLU A 127 5.60 4.03 -8.84
CA GLU A 127 6.76 4.64 -8.18
C GLU A 127 6.38 5.22 -6.81
N LEU A 128 5.27 5.96 -6.72
CA LEU A 128 4.74 6.48 -5.46
C LEU A 128 4.40 5.36 -4.45
N ARG A 129 3.88 4.22 -4.92
CA ARG A 129 3.67 3.04 -4.06
C ARG A 129 4.97 2.54 -3.43
N ILE A 130 6.06 2.51 -4.19
CA ILE A 130 7.37 2.09 -3.65
C ILE A 130 7.79 3.04 -2.54
N LEU A 131 7.70 4.35 -2.76
CA LEU A 131 8.12 5.36 -1.79
C LEU A 131 7.26 5.32 -0.51
N THR A 132 5.93 5.29 -0.63
CA THR A 132 5.03 5.24 0.53
C THR A 132 5.16 3.95 1.32
N ARG A 133 5.38 2.82 0.65
CA ARG A 133 5.63 1.52 1.30
C ARG A 133 7.00 1.49 1.97
N HIS A 134 8.02 2.10 1.38
CA HIS A 134 9.34 2.24 2.00
C HIS A 134 9.26 3.09 3.27
N ARG A 135 8.50 4.20 3.24
CA ARG A 135 8.22 4.98 4.44
C ARG A 135 7.62 4.13 5.57
N VAL A 136 6.65 3.26 5.24
CA VAL A 136 6.06 2.34 6.23
C VAL A 136 7.13 1.42 6.82
N ALA A 137 8.01 0.86 5.98
CA ALA A 137 9.09 -0.01 6.42
C ALA A 137 10.10 0.71 7.34
N LEU A 138 10.48 1.96 7.02
CA LEU A 138 11.35 2.77 7.89
C LEU A 138 10.71 3.05 9.25
N LEU A 139 9.41 3.34 9.29
CA LEU A 139 8.69 3.54 10.55
C LEU A 139 8.60 2.25 11.38
N GLU A 140 8.43 1.10 10.74
CA GLU A 140 8.44 -0.20 11.42
C GLU A 140 9.82 -0.50 12.02
N GLN A 141 10.91 -0.26 11.28
CA GLN A 141 12.27 -0.39 11.78
C GLN A 141 12.54 0.58 12.95
N ARG A 142 12.07 1.83 12.86
CA ARG A 142 12.21 2.81 13.92
C ARG A 142 11.47 2.38 15.20
N ASN A 143 10.28 1.82 15.07
CA ASN A 143 9.53 1.27 16.19
C ASN A 143 10.23 0.04 16.81
N GLU A 144 10.89 -0.78 16.00
CA GLU A 144 11.69 -1.89 16.50
C GLU A 144 12.87 -1.40 17.35
N VAL A 145 13.59 -0.38 16.87
CA VAL A 145 14.68 0.24 17.67
C VAL A 145 14.14 0.86 18.96
N HIS A 146 12.94 1.49 18.93
CA HIS A 146 12.29 1.98 20.12
C HIS A 146 12.04 0.85 21.16
N ASN A 147 11.56 -0.31 20.70
CA ASN A 147 11.34 -1.46 21.57
C ASN A 147 12.67 -2.01 22.11
N GLN A 148 13.72 -2.10 21.29
CA GLN A 148 15.05 -2.52 21.71
C GLN A 148 15.64 -1.59 22.79
N ILE A 149 15.45 -0.28 22.67
CA ILE A 149 15.86 0.69 23.72
C ILE A 149 15.10 0.41 25.01
N ARG A 150 13.77 0.25 24.94
CA ARG A 150 12.95 -0.05 26.10
C ARG A 150 13.40 -1.33 26.81
N ASP A 151 13.62 -2.39 26.05
CA ASP A 151 14.02 -3.69 26.56
C ASP A 151 15.43 -3.61 27.20
N LEU A 152 16.34 -2.85 26.60
CA LEU A 152 17.65 -2.59 27.17
C LEU A 152 17.57 -1.87 28.53
N LEU A 153 16.71 -0.87 28.64
CA LEU A 153 16.46 -0.13 29.89
C LEU A 153 15.87 -1.05 30.98
N GLU A 154 14.98 -1.95 30.61
CA GLU A 154 14.41 -2.94 31.54
C GLU A 154 15.49 -3.86 32.13
N THR A 155 16.50 -4.26 31.32
CA THR A 155 17.63 -5.08 31.85
C THR A 155 18.52 -4.32 32.84
N ALA A 156 18.50 -2.99 32.81
CA ALA A 156 19.20 -2.11 33.74
C ALA A 156 18.33 -1.67 34.94
N CYS A 157 17.13 -2.22 35.11
CA CYS A 157 16.10 -1.78 36.08
C CYS A 157 15.70 -0.30 35.94
N ILE A 158 15.78 0.28 34.75
CA ILE A 158 15.33 1.64 34.47
C ILE A 158 13.91 1.62 33.95
N LYS A 159 12.99 2.22 34.70
CA LYS A 159 11.54 2.19 34.43
C LYS A 159 11.03 3.47 33.80
N LEU A 160 11.79 4.05 32.85
CA LEU A 160 11.44 5.32 32.22
C LEU A 160 10.05 5.28 31.55
N SER A 161 9.66 4.14 30.99
CA SER A 161 8.35 3.90 30.33
C SER A 161 7.17 3.95 31.30
N SER A 162 7.38 3.76 32.62
CA SER A 162 6.31 3.85 33.63
C SER A 162 5.89 5.30 33.95
N VAL A 163 6.76 6.27 33.67
CA VAL A 163 6.53 7.68 33.91
C VAL A 163 6.35 8.49 32.63
N ALA A 164 7.16 8.21 31.62
CA ALA A 164 7.11 8.85 30.32
C ALA A 164 6.40 7.94 29.31
N THR A 165 5.23 8.35 28.84
CA THR A 165 4.46 7.61 27.81
C THR A 165 5.28 7.41 26.50
N ASP A 166 6.08 8.41 26.17
CA ASP A 166 7.03 8.36 25.05
C ASP A 166 8.46 8.55 25.58
N ILE A 167 9.21 7.45 25.66
CA ILE A 167 10.61 7.45 26.12
C ILE A 167 11.57 8.09 25.12
N LEU A 168 11.16 8.29 23.86
CA LEU A 168 11.94 8.97 22.81
C LEU A 168 11.44 10.39 22.52
N GLY A 169 10.46 10.87 23.28
CA GLY A 169 10.07 12.28 23.30
C GLY A 169 11.19 13.17 23.88
N VAL A 170 10.97 14.49 23.87
CA VAL A 170 11.99 15.51 24.24
C VAL A 170 12.71 15.19 25.56
N THR A 171 11.95 14.94 26.64
CA THR A 171 12.54 14.61 27.96
C THR A 171 13.25 13.27 27.95
N GLY A 172 12.61 12.23 27.42
CA GLY A 172 13.19 10.88 27.40
C GLY A 172 14.46 10.83 26.59
N MET A 173 14.49 11.41 25.37
CA MET A 173 15.69 11.50 24.54
C MET A 173 16.82 12.26 25.25
N ALA A 174 16.54 13.36 25.95
CA ALA A 174 17.55 14.10 26.71
C ALA A 174 18.13 13.26 27.86
N ILE A 175 17.30 12.46 28.54
CA ILE A 175 17.72 11.53 29.59
C ILE A 175 18.58 10.40 28.99
N LEU A 176 18.10 9.75 27.93
CA LEU A 176 18.79 8.61 27.28
C LEU A 176 20.15 9.01 26.71
N LYS A 177 20.25 10.17 26.05
CA LYS A 177 21.54 10.71 25.57
C LYS A 177 22.49 10.97 26.72
N ALA A 178 22.01 11.57 27.82
CA ALA A 178 22.83 11.79 29.03
C ALA A 178 23.31 10.48 29.66
N MET A 179 22.47 9.46 29.75
CA MET A 179 22.85 8.13 30.24
C MET A 179 23.91 7.49 29.33
N ALA A 180 23.73 7.59 28.02
CA ALA A 180 24.70 7.08 27.04
C ALA A 180 26.06 7.79 27.17
N ASP A 181 26.08 9.07 27.55
CA ASP A 181 27.28 9.88 27.76
C ASP A 181 27.88 9.72 29.17
N GLY A 182 27.31 8.86 30.02
CA GLY A 182 27.88 8.47 31.30
C GLY A 182 27.33 9.21 32.52
N ILE A 183 26.24 9.96 32.38
CA ILE A 183 25.58 10.61 33.51
C ILE A 183 24.68 9.58 34.20
N ASP A 184 25.00 9.25 35.47
CA ASP A 184 24.27 8.26 36.28
C ASP A 184 23.47 8.91 37.44
N SER A 185 23.66 10.20 37.72
CA SER A 185 22.99 10.88 38.81
C SER A 185 21.50 11.01 38.55
N PRO A 186 20.62 10.36 39.33
CA PRO A 186 19.17 10.47 39.15
C PRO A 186 18.65 11.93 39.27
N GLN A 187 19.35 12.78 40.00
CA GLN A 187 19.03 14.20 40.13
C GLN A 187 19.29 14.93 38.81
N LEU A 188 20.47 14.71 38.18
CA LEU A 188 20.82 15.36 36.95
C LEU A 188 19.95 14.85 35.80
N LEU A 189 19.63 13.55 35.78
CA LEU A 189 18.79 12.93 34.75
C LEU A 189 17.33 13.42 34.85
N SER A 190 16.74 13.41 36.07
CA SER A 190 15.38 13.89 36.29
C SER A 190 15.25 15.40 36.07
N GLY A 191 16.33 16.17 36.31
CA GLY A 191 16.39 17.60 36.01
C GLY A 191 16.24 17.99 34.58
N LYS A 192 16.38 17.02 33.63
CA LYS A 192 16.14 17.22 32.19
C LYS A 192 14.64 17.22 31.83
N ALA A 193 13.75 17.07 32.79
CA ALA A 193 12.31 17.04 32.59
C ALA A 193 11.78 18.34 31.95
N CYS A 194 11.04 18.21 30.84
CA CYS A 194 10.41 19.30 30.11
C CYS A 194 8.88 19.13 30.06
N GLY A 195 8.17 20.23 29.85
CA GLY A 195 6.72 20.23 29.67
C GLY A 195 5.96 19.58 30.86
N LYS A 196 5.05 18.67 30.55
CA LYS A 196 4.22 17.96 31.54
C LYS A 196 5.02 17.07 32.53
N LEU A 197 6.20 16.63 32.12
CA LEU A 197 7.03 15.78 32.99
C LEU A 197 7.75 16.57 34.10
N ARG A 198 7.74 17.90 34.07
CA ARG A 198 8.25 18.73 35.17
C ARG A 198 7.52 18.48 36.49
N SER A 199 6.21 18.22 36.44
CA SER A 199 5.44 17.88 37.63
C SER A 199 5.73 16.49 38.17
N LYS A 200 6.43 15.63 37.40
CA LYS A 200 6.76 14.25 37.74
C LYS A 200 8.25 14.03 38.01
N VAL A 201 9.02 15.06 38.34
CA VAL A 201 10.48 14.95 38.56
C VAL A 201 10.79 13.93 39.67
N GLY A 202 9.97 13.83 40.71
CA GLY A 202 10.13 12.82 41.76
C GLY A 202 9.99 11.38 41.23
N GLU A 203 8.94 11.12 40.45
CA GLU A 203 8.71 9.82 39.83
C GLU A 203 9.84 9.50 38.82
N LEU A 204 10.26 10.48 38.03
CA LEU A 204 11.38 10.32 37.07
C LEU A 204 12.69 9.97 37.77
N LYS A 205 12.97 10.63 38.94
CA LYS A 205 14.15 10.35 39.73
C LYS A 205 14.20 8.90 40.20
N GLU A 206 13.07 8.35 40.63
CA GLU A 206 12.98 6.94 40.99
C GLU A 206 13.09 6.01 39.72
N ALA A 207 12.41 6.36 38.63
CA ALA A 207 12.38 5.59 37.40
C ALA A 207 13.77 5.45 36.74
N VAL A 208 14.66 6.43 36.95
CA VAL A 208 16.03 6.39 36.38
C VAL A 208 17.08 5.83 37.37
N ARG A 209 16.67 5.37 38.52
CA ARG A 209 17.52 4.65 39.48
C ARG A 209 17.70 3.22 39.00
N GLY A 210 18.79 2.95 38.31
CA GLY A 210 19.12 1.61 37.81
C GLY A 210 20.62 1.44 37.63
N GLY A 211 21.01 0.23 37.25
CA GLY A 211 22.41 -0.16 37.08
C GLY A 211 22.86 -0.05 35.62
N ILE A 212 23.13 1.17 35.11
CA ILE A 212 23.70 1.34 33.78
C ILE A 212 25.20 1.11 33.82
N GLY A 213 25.65 -0.07 33.30
CA GLY A 213 27.05 -0.36 33.06
C GLY A 213 27.52 0.06 31.67
N GLU A 214 28.83 -0.16 31.40
CA GLU A 214 29.43 0.19 30.10
C GLU A 214 28.75 -0.51 28.93
N PHE A 215 28.34 -1.77 29.07
CA PHE A 215 27.59 -2.52 28.08
C PHE A 215 26.30 -1.77 27.68
N HIS A 216 25.49 -1.36 28.67
CA HIS A 216 24.25 -0.65 28.41
C HIS A 216 24.48 0.69 27.72
N ARG A 217 25.49 1.46 28.13
CA ARG A 217 25.81 2.76 27.52
C ARG A 217 26.22 2.63 26.08
N ARG A 218 27.12 1.68 25.78
CA ARG A 218 27.59 1.43 24.39
C ARG A 218 26.42 0.99 23.50
N THR A 219 25.63 0.05 23.96
CA THR A 219 24.47 -0.46 23.22
C THR A 219 23.41 0.64 23.01
N LEU A 220 23.09 1.40 24.07
CA LEU A 220 22.16 2.52 24.01
C LEU A 220 22.62 3.58 22.97
N LYS A 221 23.92 3.89 22.97
CA LYS A 221 24.49 4.84 22.00
C LYS A 221 24.34 4.37 20.55
N LEU A 222 24.49 3.06 20.29
CA LEU A 222 24.25 2.49 18.97
C LEU A 222 22.76 2.57 18.57
N TYR A 223 21.87 2.22 19.48
CA TYR A 223 20.41 2.30 19.20
C TYR A 223 19.95 3.73 18.98
N LEU A 224 20.41 4.70 19.75
CA LEU A 224 20.04 6.11 19.57
C LEU A 224 20.53 6.65 18.22
N ARG A 225 21.76 6.32 17.80
CA ARG A 225 22.25 6.68 16.47
C ARG A 225 21.41 6.07 15.36
N HIS A 226 21.03 4.80 15.50
CA HIS A 226 20.20 4.12 14.51
C HIS A 226 18.80 4.75 14.44
N TYR A 227 18.21 5.09 15.58
CA TYR A 227 16.92 5.79 15.66
C TYR A 227 16.97 7.17 15.00
N ASP A 228 18.03 7.95 15.28
CA ASP A 228 18.23 9.28 14.69
C ASP A 228 18.37 9.14 13.16
N LEU A 229 19.18 8.21 12.65
CA LEU A 229 19.35 7.93 11.22
C LEU A 229 18.02 7.56 10.54
N LEU A 230 17.26 6.64 11.12
CA LEU A 230 15.94 6.27 10.58
C LEU A 230 14.97 7.45 10.56
N SER A 231 15.04 8.31 11.56
CA SER A 231 14.20 9.52 11.63
C SER A 231 14.56 10.54 10.55
N GLU A 232 15.84 10.74 10.28
CA GLU A 232 16.36 11.57 9.17
C GLU A 232 15.91 11.02 7.81
N GLN A 233 16.05 9.70 7.59
CA GLN A 233 15.60 9.05 6.35
C GLN A 233 14.09 9.18 6.14
N VAL A 234 13.28 9.12 7.18
CA VAL A 234 11.82 9.34 7.08
C VAL A 234 11.53 10.76 6.62
N VAL A 235 12.21 11.78 7.19
CA VAL A 235 12.02 13.19 6.81
C VAL A 235 12.42 13.43 5.34
N GLU A 236 13.57 12.90 4.93
CA GLU A 236 14.05 13.01 3.54
C GLU A 236 13.06 12.36 2.57
N LEU A 237 12.62 11.14 2.87
CA LEU A 237 11.65 10.39 2.05
C LEU A 237 10.30 11.11 1.98
N GLU A 238 9.82 11.69 3.07
CA GLU A 238 8.57 12.48 3.09
C GLU A 238 8.68 13.75 2.22
N SER A 239 9.85 14.38 2.18
CA SER A 239 10.10 15.51 1.29
C SER A 239 10.01 15.08 -0.18
N PHE A 240 10.61 13.95 -0.54
CA PHE A 240 10.55 13.39 -1.89
C PHE A 240 9.13 12.95 -2.27
N ILE A 241 8.41 12.29 -1.37
CA ILE A 241 6.99 11.94 -1.59
C ILE A 241 6.16 13.20 -1.84
N LYS A 242 6.35 14.26 -1.05
CA LYS A 242 5.64 15.53 -1.20
C LYS A 242 5.86 16.15 -2.58
N GLU A 243 7.10 16.14 -3.07
CA GLU A 243 7.44 16.60 -4.41
C GLU A 243 6.70 15.82 -5.49
N LYS A 244 6.81 14.49 -5.45
CA LYS A 244 6.16 13.60 -6.41
C LYS A 244 4.62 13.62 -6.34
N MET A 245 4.05 13.98 -5.20
CA MET A 245 2.61 14.15 -4.99
C MET A 245 2.07 15.51 -5.46
N SER A 246 2.92 16.43 -5.89
CA SER A 246 2.48 17.78 -6.32
C SER A 246 1.41 17.79 -7.43
N PRO A 247 1.44 16.89 -8.46
CA PRO A 247 0.41 16.84 -9.48
C PRO A 247 -0.98 16.43 -8.95
N TYR A 248 -1.04 15.80 -7.78
CA TYR A 248 -2.27 15.23 -7.18
C TYR A 248 -2.78 16.04 -5.98
N GLN A 249 -2.36 17.32 -5.86
CA GLN A 249 -2.66 18.13 -4.68
C GLN A 249 -4.17 18.37 -4.47
N GLU A 250 -4.95 18.46 -5.54
CA GLU A 250 -6.40 18.63 -5.45
C GLU A 250 -7.08 17.40 -4.83
N GLN A 251 -6.69 16.20 -5.29
CA GLN A 251 -7.20 14.93 -4.77
C GLN A 251 -6.78 14.71 -3.32
N ILE A 252 -5.54 15.07 -2.98
CA ILE A 252 -5.02 15.00 -1.61
C ILE A 252 -5.83 15.94 -0.70
N THR A 253 -6.13 17.15 -1.15
CA THR A 253 -6.94 18.10 -0.39
C THR A 253 -8.36 17.56 -0.15
N LEU A 254 -8.96 16.96 -1.17
CA LEU A 254 -10.26 16.29 -1.04
C LEU A 254 -10.20 15.16 -0.01
N LEU A 255 -9.19 14.30 -0.06
CA LEU A 255 -9.01 13.21 0.90
C LEU A 255 -8.90 13.68 2.34
N ILE A 256 -8.20 14.79 2.58
CA ILE A 256 -8.00 15.36 3.93
C ILE A 256 -9.32 15.87 4.52
N THR A 257 -10.33 16.19 3.70
CA THR A 257 -11.67 16.57 4.21
C THR A 257 -12.35 15.42 4.94
N ILE A 258 -11.99 14.17 4.62
CA ILE A 258 -12.55 12.98 5.26
C ILE A 258 -11.96 12.86 6.66
N PRO A 259 -12.79 12.82 7.71
CA PRO A 259 -12.32 12.69 9.08
C PRO A 259 -11.42 11.47 9.27
N GLY A 260 -10.30 11.64 9.99
CA GLY A 260 -9.32 10.57 10.26
C GLY A 260 -8.32 10.33 9.13
N ILE A 261 -8.35 11.15 8.10
CA ILE A 261 -7.34 11.15 7.03
C ILE A 261 -6.52 12.43 7.15
N ASP A 262 -5.26 12.28 7.50
CA ASP A 262 -4.26 13.33 7.45
C ASP A 262 -3.52 13.32 6.10
N LYS A 263 -2.60 14.26 5.93
CA LYS A 263 -1.83 14.41 4.68
C LYS A 263 -1.05 13.16 4.30
N VAL A 264 -0.43 12.48 5.26
CA VAL A 264 0.39 11.30 5.03
C VAL A 264 -0.47 10.09 4.70
N THR A 265 -1.60 9.97 5.38
CA THR A 265 -2.64 8.99 5.09
C THR A 265 -3.18 9.19 3.66
N ALA A 266 -3.45 10.44 3.27
CA ALA A 266 -3.90 10.78 1.92
C ALA A 266 -2.85 10.41 0.85
N TRP A 267 -1.56 10.63 1.11
CA TRP A 267 -0.48 10.16 0.22
C TRP A 267 -0.50 8.64 0.03
N SER A 268 -0.67 7.91 1.13
CA SER A 268 -0.71 6.44 1.10
C SER A 268 -1.93 5.93 0.34
N LEU A 269 -3.10 6.56 0.51
CA LEU A 269 -4.32 6.24 -0.23
C LEU A 269 -4.14 6.53 -1.72
N MET A 270 -3.63 7.72 -2.07
CA MET A 270 -3.35 8.11 -3.45
C MET A 270 -2.38 7.15 -4.15
N ALA A 271 -1.30 6.75 -3.48
CA ALA A 271 -0.33 5.82 -4.03
C ALA A 271 -0.92 4.41 -4.24
N GLU A 272 -1.84 3.97 -3.38
CA GLU A 272 -2.43 2.63 -3.49
C GLU A 272 -3.62 2.59 -4.46
N LEU A 273 -4.46 3.61 -4.51
CA LEU A 273 -5.67 3.64 -5.32
C LEU A 273 -5.46 4.32 -6.69
N GLY A 274 -4.55 5.28 -6.76
CA GLY A 274 -4.37 6.13 -7.93
C GLY A 274 -5.35 7.31 -7.95
N PRO A 275 -5.20 8.21 -8.94
CA PRO A 275 -6.06 9.38 -9.09
C PRO A 275 -7.39 9.07 -9.79
N ASP A 276 -7.52 7.91 -10.42
CA ASP A 276 -8.68 7.49 -11.17
C ASP A 276 -9.41 6.35 -10.47
N MET A 277 -10.60 6.64 -9.94
CA MET A 277 -11.45 5.67 -9.28
C MET A 277 -12.43 4.96 -10.22
N SER A 278 -12.45 5.30 -11.50
CA SER A 278 -13.30 4.61 -12.50
C SER A 278 -12.90 3.15 -12.71
N VAL A 279 -11.66 2.81 -12.37
CA VAL A 279 -11.13 1.42 -12.35
C VAL A 279 -11.85 0.50 -11.37
N PHE A 280 -12.54 1.08 -10.38
CA PHE A 280 -13.40 0.33 -9.46
C PHE A 280 -14.86 0.63 -9.82
N PRO A 281 -15.66 -0.37 -10.28
CA PRO A 281 -17.05 -0.16 -10.65
C PRO A 281 -17.88 0.48 -9.52
N ASP A 282 -17.61 0.05 -8.29
CA ASP A 282 -18.26 0.52 -7.06
C ASP A 282 -17.32 0.42 -5.85
N ALA A 283 -17.81 0.89 -4.71
CA ALA A 283 -17.09 0.87 -3.44
C ALA A 283 -16.83 -0.55 -2.91
N GLU A 284 -17.70 -1.52 -3.25
CA GLU A 284 -17.58 -2.92 -2.80
C GLU A 284 -16.38 -3.59 -3.48
N HIS A 285 -16.17 -3.34 -4.78
CA HIS A 285 -14.99 -3.81 -5.50
C HIS A 285 -13.70 -3.21 -4.92
N CYS A 286 -13.71 -1.92 -4.61
CA CYS A 286 -12.58 -1.26 -3.97
C CYS A 286 -12.31 -1.83 -2.55
N ALA A 287 -13.35 -2.06 -1.74
CA ALA A 287 -13.24 -2.68 -0.43
C ALA A 287 -12.75 -4.14 -0.52
N SER A 288 -13.17 -4.88 -1.53
CA SER A 288 -12.68 -6.24 -1.80
C SER A 288 -11.20 -6.23 -2.17
N TRP A 289 -10.77 -5.29 -3.01
CA TRP A 289 -9.35 -5.11 -3.36
C TRP A 289 -8.51 -4.69 -2.16
N ALA A 290 -9.03 -3.85 -1.27
CA ALA A 290 -8.41 -3.50 0.01
C ALA A 290 -8.33 -4.70 0.98
N GLY A 291 -9.04 -5.80 0.69
CA GLY A 291 -9.14 -6.96 1.56
C GLY A 291 -10.01 -6.71 2.78
N LEU A 292 -10.94 -5.76 2.71
CA LEU A 292 -11.91 -5.47 3.76
C LEU A 292 -13.23 -6.24 3.57
N ALA A 293 -13.50 -6.79 2.40
CA ALA A 293 -14.69 -7.60 2.16
C ALA A 293 -14.59 -8.95 2.89
N PRO A 294 -15.68 -9.46 3.49
CA PRO A 294 -15.71 -10.78 4.08
C PRO A 294 -15.46 -11.84 3.01
N GLY A 295 -14.71 -12.89 3.37
CA GLY A 295 -14.53 -14.05 2.52
C GLY A 295 -15.79 -14.90 2.55
N THR A 296 -16.41 -15.15 1.42
CA THR A 296 -17.49 -16.11 1.28
C THR A 296 -16.91 -17.51 1.12
N HIS A 297 -16.75 -18.23 2.21
CA HIS A 297 -16.50 -19.67 2.20
C HIS A 297 -17.74 -20.38 2.71
N GLU A 298 -18.73 -20.47 1.83
CA GLU A 298 -19.96 -21.20 2.11
C GLU A 298 -19.90 -22.57 1.43
N SER A 299 -20.26 -23.60 2.17
CA SER A 299 -20.41 -24.96 1.67
C SER A 299 -21.65 -25.56 2.29
N ALA A 300 -22.61 -25.94 1.47
CA ALA A 300 -23.91 -26.51 1.89
C ALA A 300 -24.69 -25.59 2.86
N GLY A 301 -24.73 -24.28 2.61
CA GLY A 301 -25.44 -23.31 3.45
C GLY A 301 -24.74 -22.96 4.78
N ILE A 302 -23.56 -23.52 5.04
CA ILE A 302 -22.80 -23.26 6.27
C ILE A 302 -21.59 -22.36 5.94
N GLN A 303 -21.56 -21.16 6.56
CA GLN A 303 -20.44 -20.24 6.44
C GLN A 303 -19.25 -20.74 7.26
N LYS A 304 -18.19 -21.24 6.59
CA LYS A 304 -17.05 -21.90 7.24
C LYS A 304 -16.07 -20.94 7.92
N THR A 305 -15.91 -19.71 7.45
CA THR A 305 -15.01 -18.71 8.07
C THR A 305 -15.50 -17.29 7.86
N GLY A 306 -15.42 -16.44 8.90
CA GLY A 306 -15.61 -14.99 8.81
C GLY A 306 -14.34 -14.21 8.44
N ARG A 307 -13.27 -14.89 7.97
CA ARG A 307 -12.02 -14.24 7.60
C ARG A 307 -12.20 -13.43 6.32
N THR A 308 -11.62 -12.24 6.29
CA THR A 308 -11.59 -11.38 5.10
C THR A 308 -10.73 -12.00 4.00
N LYS A 309 -11.06 -11.67 2.74
CA LYS A 309 -10.24 -12.04 1.59
C LYS A 309 -8.83 -11.44 1.72
N LYS A 310 -7.84 -12.11 1.14
CA LYS A 310 -6.51 -11.53 0.96
C LYS A 310 -6.64 -10.36 -0.03
N GLY A 311 -6.10 -9.20 0.33
CA GLY A 311 -6.12 -8.00 -0.49
C GLY A 311 -4.88 -7.14 -0.26
N ASN A 312 -4.93 -5.89 -0.67
CA ASN A 312 -3.83 -4.95 -0.50
C ASN A 312 -3.62 -4.61 0.99
N ARG A 313 -2.56 -5.19 1.59
CA ARG A 313 -2.24 -5.04 3.02
C ARG A 313 -1.95 -3.60 3.43
N TYR A 314 -1.38 -2.79 2.54
CA TYR A 314 -1.04 -1.40 2.82
C TYR A 314 -2.30 -0.54 2.85
N LEU A 315 -3.18 -0.71 1.88
CA LEU A 315 -4.47 -0.02 1.86
C LEU A 315 -5.33 -0.43 3.06
N ARG A 316 -5.40 -1.73 3.38
CA ARG A 316 -6.10 -2.22 4.57
C ARG A 316 -5.58 -1.56 5.84
N ARG A 317 -4.24 -1.49 6.02
CA ARG A 317 -3.61 -0.86 7.18
C ARG A 317 -4.03 0.60 7.32
N VAL A 318 -3.92 1.37 6.24
CA VAL A 318 -4.26 2.80 6.23
C VAL A 318 -5.74 3.01 6.57
N LEU A 319 -6.64 2.28 5.93
CA LEU A 319 -8.08 2.38 6.18
C LEU A 319 -8.45 1.96 7.61
N THR A 320 -7.83 0.91 8.14
CA THR A 320 -8.05 0.47 9.52
C THR A 320 -7.54 1.50 10.52
N GLN A 321 -6.38 2.10 10.29
CA GLN A 321 -5.84 3.18 11.15
C GLN A 321 -6.74 4.42 11.10
N SER A 322 -7.22 4.81 9.94
CA SER A 322 -8.17 5.93 9.78
C SER A 322 -9.50 5.65 10.49
N ALA A 323 -10.02 4.43 10.39
CA ALA A 323 -11.22 4.00 11.11
C ALA A 323 -11.00 4.04 12.64
N TRP A 324 -9.84 3.59 13.10
CA TRP A 324 -9.45 3.66 14.52
C TRP A 324 -9.38 5.11 15.02
N ALA A 325 -8.73 6.00 14.29
CA ALA A 325 -8.66 7.42 14.62
C ALA A 325 -10.08 8.04 14.76
N ASN A 326 -10.99 7.66 13.87
CA ASN A 326 -12.39 8.10 13.93
C ASN A 326 -13.17 7.54 15.12
N SER A 327 -12.89 6.33 15.57
CA SER A 327 -13.55 5.71 16.73
C SER A 327 -13.30 6.48 18.04
N HIS A 328 -12.19 7.20 18.12
CA HIS A 328 -11.80 8.01 19.30
C HIS A 328 -12.29 9.47 19.24
N ARG A 329 -12.91 9.91 18.16
CA ARG A 329 -13.50 11.27 18.09
C ARG A 329 -14.70 11.37 19.04
N LYS A 330 -14.93 12.56 19.57
CA LYS A 330 -16.09 12.80 20.49
C LYS A 330 -17.43 12.62 19.77
N GLN A 331 -17.53 13.00 18.50
CA GLN A 331 -18.74 12.95 17.68
C GLN A 331 -18.40 12.58 16.23
N GLY A 332 -19.39 12.11 15.48
CA GLY A 332 -19.29 11.82 14.05
C GLY A 332 -19.94 10.50 13.66
N TYR A 333 -20.34 10.41 12.40
CA TYR A 333 -20.99 9.23 11.82
C TYR A 333 -20.16 7.94 12.00
N LEU A 334 -18.86 7.98 11.66
CA LEU A 334 -17.99 6.81 11.79
C LEU A 334 -17.83 6.33 13.23
N ARG A 335 -17.86 7.25 14.23
CA ARG A 335 -17.90 6.86 15.63
C ARG A 335 -19.22 6.18 15.99
N ALA A 336 -20.35 6.75 15.56
CA ALA A 336 -21.65 6.14 15.80
C ALA A 336 -21.75 4.74 15.17
N LEU A 337 -21.23 4.58 13.94
CA LEU A 337 -21.12 3.31 13.25
C LEU A 337 -20.24 2.33 14.03
N PHE A 338 -19.07 2.77 14.50
CA PHE A 338 -18.17 1.95 15.32
C PHE A 338 -18.88 1.44 16.58
N LEU A 339 -19.52 2.33 17.34
CA LEU A 339 -20.25 2.00 18.58
C LEU A 339 -21.43 1.05 18.32
N ARG A 340 -22.10 1.18 17.19
CA ARG A 340 -23.20 0.27 16.79
C ARG A 340 -22.73 -1.16 16.55
N PHE A 341 -21.53 -1.34 16.00
CA PHE A 341 -20.98 -2.66 15.70
C PHE A 341 -20.03 -3.19 16.79
N GLN A 342 -19.74 -2.39 17.82
CA GLN A 342 -18.96 -2.84 18.97
C GLN A 342 -19.84 -3.77 19.83
N PRO A 343 -19.49 -5.04 20.01
CA PRO A 343 -20.27 -5.96 20.85
C PRO A 343 -20.29 -5.46 22.30
N ARG A 344 -21.44 -5.61 22.96
CA ARG A 344 -21.59 -5.20 24.37
C ARG A 344 -20.79 -6.03 25.37
N GLN A 345 -20.21 -7.16 24.95
CA GLN A 345 -19.35 -8.02 25.78
C GLN A 345 -18.26 -8.68 24.91
N ASN A 346 -17.03 -8.48 25.30
CA ASN A 346 -15.81 -9.27 25.04
C ASN A 346 -15.62 -9.92 23.66
N SER A 347 -15.73 -9.21 22.53
CA SER A 347 -15.00 -9.66 21.35
C SER A 347 -15.08 -8.66 20.19
N ASN A 348 -13.90 -8.37 19.65
CA ASN A 348 -13.63 -7.88 18.30
C ASN A 348 -14.15 -6.47 17.92
N SER A 349 -13.58 -5.44 18.55
CA SER A 349 -13.42 -4.10 17.95
C SER A 349 -12.93 -4.16 16.48
N PHE A 350 -12.34 -5.28 16.10
CA PHE A 350 -11.88 -5.57 14.74
C PHE A 350 -13.01 -5.57 13.70
N VAL A 351 -14.18 -6.15 14.01
CA VAL A 351 -15.34 -6.15 13.09
C VAL A 351 -15.89 -4.75 12.91
N ALA A 352 -15.98 -3.97 14.01
CA ALA A 352 -16.43 -2.59 13.96
C ALA A 352 -15.47 -1.71 13.14
N LEU A 353 -14.16 -1.88 13.33
CA LEU A 353 -13.14 -1.18 12.55
C LEU A 353 -13.16 -1.56 11.06
N HIS A 354 -13.44 -2.82 10.77
CA HIS A 354 -13.58 -3.32 9.39
C HIS A 354 -14.77 -2.69 8.68
N ARG A 355 -15.93 -2.62 9.36
CA ARG A 355 -17.13 -1.93 8.85
C ARG A 355 -16.89 -0.44 8.63
N CYS A 356 -16.24 0.23 9.58
CA CYS A 356 -15.84 1.63 9.40
C CYS A 356 -14.83 1.81 8.25
N GLY A 357 -13.93 0.86 8.04
CA GLY A 357 -13.01 0.85 6.91
C GLY A 357 -13.72 0.73 5.55
N ILE A 358 -14.74 -0.12 5.46
CA ILE A 358 -15.58 -0.24 4.25
C ILE A 358 -16.33 1.07 3.99
N ASP A 359 -16.91 1.68 5.01
CA ASP A 359 -17.62 2.95 4.89
C ASP A 359 -16.71 4.11 4.47
N LEU A 360 -15.46 4.12 4.96
CA LEU A 360 -14.43 5.06 4.50
C LEU A 360 -14.12 4.89 3.01
N VAL A 361 -14.05 3.64 2.53
CA VAL A 361 -13.86 3.35 1.09
C VAL A 361 -15.06 3.85 0.29
N SER A 362 -16.29 3.64 0.78
CA SER A 362 -17.50 4.10 0.09
C SER A 362 -17.52 5.62 -0.05
N ARG A 363 -17.21 6.35 1.03
CA ARG A 363 -17.10 7.81 0.99
C ARG A 363 -16.00 8.29 0.05
N PHE A 364 -14.85 7.64 0.10
CA PHE A 364 -13.74 7.93 -0.80
C PHE A 364 -14.17 7.77 -2.27
N HIS A 365 -14.82 6.66 -2.60
CA HIS A 365 -15.29 6.38 -3.95
C HIS A 365 -16.35 7.39 -4.44
N GLU A 366 -17.30 7.77 -3.57
CA GLU A 366 -18.32 8.76 -3.83
C GLU A 366 -17.74 10.17 -4.07
N GLU A 367 -16.88 10.64 -3.17
CA GLU A 367 -16.23 11.95 -3.26
C GLU A 367 -15.39 12.07 -4.55
N PHE A 368 -14.65 11.02 -4.92
CA PHE A 368 -13.86 11.00 -6.14
C PHE A 368 -14.72 10.94 -7.41
N LYS A 369 -15.80 10.17 -7.43
CA LYS A 369 -16.75 10.17 -8.56
C LYS A 369 -17.39 11.54 -8.75
N HIS A 370 -17.81 12.18 -7.67
CA HIS A 370 -18.39 13.51 -7.70
C HIS A 370 -17.39 14.56 -8.22
N TRP A 371 -16.14 14.49 -7.75
CA TRP A 371 -15.07 15.37 -8.22
C TRP A 371 -14.76 15.18 -9.71
N LEU A 372 -14.69 13.93 -10.18
CA LEU A 372 -14.49 13.61 -11.60
C LEU A 372 -15.66 14.12 -12.45
N GLY A 373 -16.90 13.89 -12.00
CA GLY A 373 -18.10 14.36 -12.66
C GLY A 373 -18.16 15.90 -12.76
N SER A 374 -17.78 16.61 -11.71
CA SER A 374 -17.73 18.09 -11.72
C SER A 374 -16.64 18.65 -12.65
N LYS A 375 -15.50 17.98 -12.78
CA LYS A 375 -14.44 18.38 -13.74
C LYS A 375 -14.83 18.11 -15.20
N ILE A 376 -15.50 17.02 -15.48
CA ILE A 376 -16.03 16.72 -16.85
C ILE A 376 -17.05 17.78 -17.25
N LEU A 377 -17.95 18.17 -16.34
CA LEU A 377 -18.91 19.25 -16.57
C LEU A 377 -18.23 20.61 -16.80
N LEU A 378 -17.22 20.97 -16.00
CA LEU A 378 -16.43 22.19 -16.18
C LEU A 378 -15.68 22.17 -17.53
N PHE A 379 -15.09 21.05 -17.90
CA PHE A 379 -14.37 20.92 -19.16
C PHE A 379 -15.30 21.01 -20.38
N SER A 380 -16.49 20.42 -20.31
CA SER A 380 -17.52 20.55 -21.33
C SER A 380 -18.06 21.97 -21.46
N LEU A 381 -18.22 22.69 -20.33
CA LEU A 381 -18.62 24.10 -20.29
C LEU A 381 -17.52 25.03 -20.88
N VAL A 382 -16.26 24.74 -20.61
CA VAL A 382 -15.10 25.49 -21.17
C VAL A 382 -14.98 25.25 -22.68
N LEU A 383 -15.18 24.00 -23.13
CA LEU A 383 -15.18 23.67 -24.57
C LEU A 383 -16.36 24.30 -25.29
N SER A 384 -17.56 24.31 -24.70
CA SER A 384 -18.75 24.96 -25.29
C SER A 384 -18.59 26.49 -25.36
N ARG A 385 -17.95 27.12 -24.33
CA ARG A 385 -17.63 28.56 -24.36
C ARG A 385 -16.57 28.89 -25.42
N LYS A 386 -15.52 28.05 -25.59
CA LYS A 386 -14.55 28.21 -26.68
C LYS A 386 -15.16 28.01 -28.06
N ALA A 387 -16.03 27.03 -28.23
CA ALA A 387 -16.76 26.82 -29.49
C ALA A 387 -17.67 27.99 -29.84
N ASN A 388 -18.35 28.57 -28.85
CA ASN A 388 -19.20 29.77 -29.06
C ASN A 388 -18.36 31.04 -29.31
N SER A 389 -17.17 31.17 -28.72
CA SER A 389 -16.28 32.32 -28.99
C SER A 389 -15.62 32.27 -30.39
N LEU A 390 -15.47 31.05 -30.97
CA LEU A 390 -15.00 30.87 -32.34
C LEU A 390 -16.09 31.13 -33.39
N LYS A 391 -17.39 30.91 -33.05
CA LYS A 391 -18.52 31.22 -33.92
C LYS A 391 -18.83 32.72 -34.02
N ILE A 392 -18.39 33.55 -33.07
CA ILE A 392 -18.60 35.01 -33.06
C ILE A 392 -17.49 35.76 -33.84
N LYS A 393 -16.41 35.07 -34.24
CA LYS A 393 -15.32 35.68 -35.04
C LYS A 393 -15.44 35.40 -36.57
N THR A 394 -16.53 34.81 -37.03
CA THR A 394 -16.75 34.47 -38.46
C THR A 394 -18.11 35.06 -38.96
N ILE A 395 -18.50 36.27 -38.46
CA ILE A 395 -19.51 37.10 -39.03
C ILE A 395 -18.95 38.51 -39.24
#